data_0a4446cb95106ef74e714c7ae3c81ce8
#
_entry.id   0a4446cb95106ef74e714c7ae3c81ce8
#
_cell.length_a   1.000
_cell.length_b   1.000
_cell.length_c   1.000
_cell.angle_alpha   90.00
_cell.angle_beta   90.00
_cell.angle_gamma   90.00
#
_symmetry.space_group_name_H-M   'P 1'
#
loop_
_entity.id
_entity.type
_entity.pdbx_description
1 polymer ?
#
loop_
_entity_poly.entity_id
_entity_poly.type
_entity_poly.pdbx_seq_one_letter_code
_entity_poly.pdbx_strand_id
1 'polypeptide(L)'
;MPVACRGPPLNPSRTLFRTRIKFCGFTRPGDVRLACELGADAIGFVFAAGSKRRVAPEEARAMRQALAPLVDAVALFADNPVEEVREVVRQVRPSLLQFHGNEDDAYCRGFGVPYLKAIAMGGELATQHPSALLMRYPGAAGFLFDSHSEGGSGGSGKTFDWKRIPVGVQKPFVLAGGITPDNVFEAILATLPWGVDVSSGIESAPGLKDGDKMRQFVEEVRRADCHVE
;
A
#
# COMPACT_ATOMS: atom_id res chain seq x y z
N MET A 1 -24.38 -15.83 0.03
CA MET A 1 -25.07 -15.43 1.28
C MET A 1 -24.19 -14.41 1.97
N PRO A 2 -24.67 -13.23 2.39
CA PRO A 2 -23.82 -12.30 3.14
C PRO A 2 -23.41 -12.95 4.46
N VAL A 3 -22.12 -12.97 4.76
CA VAL A 3 -21.58 -13.42 6.04
C VAL A 3 -22.09 -12.44 7.09
N ALA A 4 -23.02 -12.87 7.93
CA ALA A 4 -23.48 -12.06 9.05
C ALA A 4 -22.35 -12.02 10.09
N CYS A 5 -21.74 -10.85 10.28
CA CYS A 5 -20.84 -10.60 11.40
C CYS A 5 -21.62 -10.77 12.71
N ARG A 6 -21.49 -11.93 13.36
CA ARG A 6 -21.97 -12.20 14.70
C ARG A 6 -20.75 -12.38 15.61
N GLY A 7 -20.11 -11.26 15.93
CA GLY A 7 -19.08 -11.18 16.97
C GLY A 7 -19.59 -10.49 18.24
N PRO A 8 -18.85 -10.55 19.36
CA PRO A 8 -19.14 -9.78 20.57
C PRO A 8 -19.15 -8.27 20.26
N PRO A 9 -19.78 -7.42 21.10
CA PRO A 9 -19.91 -5.99 20.81
C PRO A 9 -18.55 -5.36 20.65
N LEU A 10 -18.31 -4.80 19.45
CA LEU A 10 -17.09 -4.11 19.08
C LEU A 10 -16.84 -2.90 20.00
N ASN A 11 -15.57 -2.59 20.27
CA ASN A 11 -15.19 -1.35 20.93
C ASN A 11 -15.87 -0.16 20.22
N PRO A 12 -16.72 0.65 20.91
CA PRO A 12 -17.51 1.70 20.29
C PRO A 12 -16.72 2.69 19.45
N SER A 13 -15.44 2.91 19.76
CA SER A 13 -14.54 3.80 19.01
C SER A 13 -14.06 3.21 17.66
N ARG A 14 -14.27 1.91 17.41
CA ARG A 14 -13.86 1.22 16.18
C ARG A 14 -15.01 0.60 15.38
N THR A 15 -16.23 0.67 15.88
CA THR A 15 -17.40 0.03 15.25
C THR A 15 -17.65 0.46 13.80
N LEU A 16 -17.16 1.63 13.41
CA LEU A 16 -17.27 2.16 12.04
C LEU A 16 -15.95 2.16 11.26
N PHE A 17 -14.87 1.67 11.87
CA PHE A 17 -13.58 1.59 11.20
C PHE A 17 -13.53 0.34 10.31
N ARG A 18 -12.99 0.49 9.11
CA ARG A 18 -12.59 -0.63 8.26
C ARG A 18 -11.16 -0.45 7.77
N THR A 19 -10.43 -1.53 7.66
CA THR A 19 -9.10 -1.55 7.05
C THR A 19 -9.20 -1.24 5.55
N ARG A 20 -8.40 -0.29 5.05
CA ARG A 20 -8.32 0.05 3.64
C ARG A 20 -7.45 -0.96 2.92
N ILE A 21 -7.80 -1.24 1.66
CA ILE A 21 -7.09 -2.20 0.83
C ILE A 21 -6.44 -1.48 -0.33
N LYS A 22 -5.11 -1.52 -0.40
CA LYS A 22 -4.36 -1.12 -1.58
C LYS A 22 -3.80 -2.35 -2.27
N PHE A 23 -4.06 -2.48 -3.56
CA PHE A 23 -3.42 -3.45 -4.42
C PHE A 23 -2.38 -2.77 -5.29
N CYS A 24 -1.14 -3.26 -5.31
CA CYS A 24 0.00 -2.60 -5.95
C CYS A 24 0.60 -3.40 -7.09
N GLY A 25 1.17 -2.70 -8.09
CA GLY A 25 1.90 -3.31 -9.19
C GLY A 25 1.02 -3.87 -10.30
N PHE A 26 0.00 -3.11 -10.71
CA PHE A 26 -0.85 -3.46 -11.85
C PHE A 26 -0.19 -3.15 -13.19
N THR A 27 -0.39 -4.04 -14.14
CA THR A 27 0.12 -3.94 -15.52
C THR A 27 -0.96 -4.18 -16.56
N ARG A 28 -2.20 -4.52 -16.15
CA ARG A 28 -3.30 -4.82 -17.06
C ARG A 28 -4.61 -4.14 -16.65
N PRO A 29 -5.36 -3.50 -17.58
CA PRO A 29 -6.63 -2.84 -17.25
C PRO A 29 -7.72 -3.80 -16.75
N GLY A 30 -7.69 -5.07 -17.18
CA GLY A 30 -8.65 -6.08 -16.72
C GLY A 30 -8.52 -6.38 -15.24
N ASP A 31 -7.29 -6.46 -14.74
CA ASP A 31 -7.01 -6.68 -13.33
C ASP A 31 -7.45 -5.47 -12.48
N VAL A 32 -7.27 -4.25 -13.01
CA VAL A 32 -7.71 -3.02 -12.34
C VAL A 32 -9.24 -3.02 -12.15
N ARG A 33 -10.00 -3.38 -13.19
CA ARG A 33 -11.47 -3.46 -13.07
C ARG A 33 -11.90 -4.48 -12.02
N LEU A 34 -11.31 -5.66 -12.06
CA LEU A 34 -11.61 -6.71 -11.07
C LEU A 34 -11.27 -6.25 -9.64
N ALA A 35 -10.14 -5.59 -9.44
CA ALA A 35 -9.77 -5.05 -8.13
C ALA A 35 -10.79 -4.03 -7.61
N CYS A 36 -11.30 -3.16 -8.48
CA CYS A 36 -12.35 -2.21 -8.14
C CYS A 36 -13.66 -2.92 -7.76
N GLU A 37 -14.07 -3.93 -8.53
CA GLU A 37 -15.27 -4.75 -8.27
C GLU A 37 -15.18 -5.49 -6.93
N LEU A 38 -13.99 -5.92 -6.54
CA LEU A 38 -13.72 -6.56 -5.25
C LEU A 38 -13.66 -5.58 -4.08
N GLY A 39 -13.68 -4.26 -4.33
CA GLY A 39 -13.73 -3.22 -3.31
C GLY A 39 -12.37 -2.77 -2.81
N ALA A 40 -11.34 -2.77 -3.67
CA ALA A 40 -10.08 -2.10 -3.37
C ALA A 40 -10.28 -0.58 -3.24
N ASP A 41 -9.57 0.03 -2.28
CA ASP A 41 -9.60 1.48 -2.04
C ASP A 41 -8.57 2.22 -2.89
N ALA A 42 -7.47 1.56 -3.24
CA ALA A 42 -6.39 2.15 -4.01
C ALA A 42 -5.68 1.14 -4.91
N ILE A 43 -5.25 1.61 -6.08
CA ILE A 43 -4.52 0.83 -7.07
C ILE A 43 -3.15 1.48 -7.31
N GLY A 44 -2.08 0.69 -7.16
CA GLY A 44 -0.71 1.13 -7.33
C GLY A 44 -0.14 0.80 -8.70
N PHE A 45 0.45 1.81 -9.35
CA PHE A 45 1.25 1.70 -10.56
C PHE A 45 2.72 1.95 -10.23
N VAL A 46 3.61 1.08 -10.68
CA VAL A 46 5.04 1.13 -10.31
C VAL A 46 5.85 1.76 -11.43
N PHE A 47 6.61 2.81 -11.09
CA PHE A 47 7.52 3.51 -11.99
C PHE A 47 8.99 3.32 -11.60
N ALA A 48 9.26 2.67 -10.47
CA ALA A 48 10.61 2.40 -9.97
C ALA A 48 11.43 1.61 -10.99
N ALA A 49 12.66 2.06 -11.26
CA ALA A 49 13.59 1.37 -12.14
C ALA A 49 13.91 -0.05 -11.61
N GLY A 50 14.06 -1.02 -12.52
CA GLY A 50 14.35 -2.41 -12.14
C GLY A 50 13.17 -3.22 -11.59
N SER A 51 12.02 -2.62 -11.35
CA SER A 51 10.83 -3.36 -10.94
C SER A 51 10.27 -4.20 -12.10
N LYS A 52 9.97 -5.48 -11.82
CA LYS A 52 9.27 -6.37 -12.77
C LYS A 52 7.83 -5.93 -13.06
N ARG A 53 7.31 -4.95 -12.29
CA ARG A 53 5.97 -4.40 -12.39
C ARG A 53 5.96 -2.97 -12.91
N ARG A 54 7.13 -2.50 -13.39
CA ARG A 54 7.25 -1.15 -13.97
C ARG A 54 6.38 -1.04 -15.19
N VAL A 55 5.64 0.08 -15.26
CA VAL A 55 4.81 0.44 -16.41
C VAL A 55 5.23 1.79 -16.97
N ALA A 56 4.96 2.02 -18.25
CA ALA A 56 5.12 3.34 -18.85
C ALA A 56 3.98 4.28 -18.41
N PRO A 57 4.19 5.62 -18.41
CA PRO A 57 3.15 6.58 -18.04
C PRO A 57 1.87 6.44 -18.89
N GLU A 58 1.99 6.11 -20.18
CA GLU A 58 0.87 5.89 -21.09
C GLU A 58 0.05 4.67 -20.71
N GLU A 59 0.71 3.57 -20.33
CA GLU A 59 0.06 2.35 -19.85
C GLU A 59 -0.69 2.60 -18.54
N ALA A 60 -0.04 3.28 -17.60
CA ALA A 60 -0.65 3.65 -16.32
C ALA A 60 -1.85 4.60 -16.52
N ARG A 61 -1.76 5.54 -17.45
CA ARG A 61 -2.87 6.42 -17.83
C ARG A 61 -4.06 5.64 -18.37
N ALA A 62 -3.82 4.64 -19.25
CA ALA A 62 -4.88 3.79 -19.76
C ALA A 62 -5.52 2.93 -18.64
N MET A 63 -4.71 2.38 -17.73
CA MET A 63 -5.21 1.63 -16.59
C MET A 63 -5.98 2.52 -15.60
N ARG A 64 -5.54 3.77 -15.41
CA ARG A 64 -6.28 4.73 -14.57
C ARG A 64 -7.69 4.99 -15.08
N GLN A 65 -7.92 4.96 -16.39
CA GLN A 65 -9.28 5.08 -16.96
C GLN A 65 -10.20 3.90 -16.64
N ALA A 66 -9.64 2.77 -16.19
CA ALA A 66 -10.39 1.61 -15.75
C ALA A 66 -10.74 1.63 -14.25
N LEU A 67 -10.27 2.64 -13.50
CA LEU A 67 -10.64 2.81 -12.09
C LEU A 67 -12.11 3.19 -11.95
N ALA A 68 -12.76 2.58 -10.98
CA ALA A 68 -14.08 3.01 -10.54
C ALA A 68 -13.99 4.36 -9.77
N PRO A 69 -15.06 5.16 -9.73
CA PRO A 69 -15.12 6.33 -8.87
C PRO A 69 -14.81 5.97 -7.41
N LEU A 70 -14.11 6.86 -6.70
CA LEU A 70 -13.70 6.70 -5.30
C LEU A 70 -12.60 5.65 -5.07
N VAL A 71 -11.95 5.16 -6.12
CA VAL A 71 -10.73 4.33 -6.02
C VAL A 71 -9.52 5.18 -6.38
N ASP A 72 -8.55 5.25 -5.47
CA ASP A 72 -7.36 6.07 -5.63
C ASP A 72 -6.33 5.47 -6.60
N ALA A 73 -5.73 6.32 -7.44
CA ALA A 73 -4.55 5.99 -8.23
C ALA A 73 -3.28 6.37 -7.45
N VAL A 74 -2.44 5.40 -7.13
CA VAL A 74 -1.17 5.60 -6.43
C VAL A 74 0.00 5.36 -7.38
N ALA A 75 0.90 6.36 -7.53
CA ALA A 75 2.12 6.23 -8.31
C ALA A 75 3.31 5.95 -7.39
N LEU A 76 3.98 4.81 -7.58
CA LEU A 76 5.12 4.36 -6.78
C LEU A 76 6.44 4.65 -7.47
N PHE A 77 7.35 5.29 -6.76
CA PHE A 77 8.70 5.65 -7.15
C PHE A 77 9.74 5.11 -6.15
N ALA A 78 10.96 4.94 -6.61
CA ALA A 78 12.12 4.63 -5.77
C ALA A 78 13.35 5.28 -6.41
N ASP A 79 13.80 6.40 -5.82
CA ASP A 79 14.95 7.20 -6.26
C ASP A 79 14.88 7.64 -7.76
N ASN A 80 13.66 7.83 -8.29
CA ASN A 80 13.47 8.29 -9.67
C ASN A 80 13.92 9.75 -9.81
N PRO A 81 14.45 10.15 -10.97
CA PRO A 81 14.71 11.56 -11.28
C PRO A 81 13.45 12.43 -11.20
N VAL A 82 13.61 13.68 -10.77
CA VAL A 82 12.50 14.66 -10.62
C VAL A 82 11.63 14.76 -11.87
N GLU A 83 12.27 14.77 -13.04
CA GLU A 83 11.57 14.94 -14.32
C GLU A 83 10.69 13.73 -14.66
N GLU A 84 11.11 12.52 -14.32
CA GLU A 84 10.27 11.32 -14.47
C GLU A 84 9.03 11.39 -13.58
N VAL A 85 9.20 11.80 -12.32
CA VAL A 85 8.07 11.94 -11.39
C VAL A 85 7.09 13.01 -11.89
N ARG A 86 7.61 14.17 -12.33
CA ARG A 86 6.78 15.26 -12.91
C ARG A 86 6.00 14.80 -14.12
N GLU A 87 6.64 14.04 -15.00
CA GLU A 87 5.98 13.50 -16.19
C GLU A 87 4.84 12.54 -15.84
N VAL A 88 5.07 11.62 -14.90
CA VAL A 88 4.02 10.72 -14.41
C VAL A 88 2.88 11.52 -13.76
N VAL A 89 3.18 12.50 -12.91
CA VAL A 89 2.16 13.35 -12.26
C VAL A 89 1.32 14.08 -13.32
N ARG A 90 1.96 14.61 -14.36
CA ARG A 90 1.28 15.31 -15.45
C ARG A 90 0.38 14.39 -16.29
N GLN A 91 0.87 13.20 -16.66
CA GLN A 91 0.17 12.29 -17.57
C GLN A 91 -0.87 11.43 -16.84
N VAL A 92 -0.48 10.83 -15.70
CA VAL A 92 -1.31 9.86 -14.97
C VAL A 92 -2.25 10.56 -14.00
N ARG A 93 -1.86 11.73 -13.46
CA ARG A 93 -2.62 12.49 -12.45
C ARG A 93 -3.00 11.61 -11.25
N PRO A 94 -2.03 10.97 -10.58
CA PRO A 94 -2.32 10.17 -9.39
C PRO A 94 -2.87 11.06 -8.27
N SER A 95 -3.71 10.50 -7.40
CA SER A 95 -4.21 11.17 -6.20
C SER A 95 -3.23 11.07 -5.03
N LEU A 96 -2.28 10.13 -5.10
CA LEU A 96 -1.30 9.88 -4.06
C LEU A 96 0.01 9.41 -4.70
N LEU A 97 1.15 9.90 -4.19
CA LEU A 97 2.47 9.38 -4.53
C LEU A 97 2.96 8.45 -3.43
N GLN A 98 3.74 7.46 -3.77
CA GLN A 98 4.42 6.58 -2.82
C GLN A 98 5.90 6.58 -3.13
N PHE A 99 6.72 7.00 -2.17
CA PHE A 99 8.17 7.02 -2.29
C PHE A 99 8.80 5.89 -1.48
N HIS A 100 9.47 5.00 -2.18
CA HIS A 100 9.98 3.74 -1.66
C HIS A 100 11.51 3.70 -1.53
N GLY A 101 12.21 4.71 -2.06
CA GLY A 101 13.66 4.87 -2.02
C GLY A 101 14.13 5.75 -0.87
N ASN A 102 15.23 6.48 -1.09
CA ASN A 102 15.88 7.33 -0.09
C ASN A 102 15.47 8.82 -0.18
N GLU A 103 14.40 9.12 -0.94
CA GLU A 103 13.92 10.47 -1.15
C GLU A 103 13.66 11.17 0.18
N ASP A 104 14.13 12.41 0.33
CA ASP A 104 13.85 13.25 1.50
C ASP A 104 12.46 13.92 1.43
N ASP A 105 12.03 14.53 2.52
CA ASP A 105 10.72 15.20 2.61
C ASP A 105 10.60 16.37 1.62
N ALA A 106 11.67 17.12 1.38
CA ALA A 106 11.66 18.26 0.47
C ALA A 106 11.42 17.80 -0.97
N TYR A 107 12.09 16.73 -1.39
CA TYR A 107 11.85 16.08 -2.67
C TYR A 107 10.41 15.60 -2.79
N CYS A 108 9.93 14.83 -1.80
CA CYS A 108 8.59 14.23 -1.85
C CYS A 108 7.48 15.28 -1.97
N ARG A 109 7.60 16.41 -1.28
CA ARG A 109 6.64 17.53 -1.33
C ARG A 109 6.71 18.35 -2.62
N GLY A 110 7.81 18.28 -3.35
CA GLY A 110 8.08 19.10 -4.53
C GLY A 110 7.13 18.91 -5.70
N PHE A 111 6.24 17.91 -5.64
CA PHE A 111 5.29 17.56 -6.71
C PHE A 111 3.86 18.07 -6.47
N GLY A 112 3.56 18.65 -5.30
CA GLY A 112 2.24 19.21 -4.99
C GLY A 112 1.11 18.18 -4.86
N VAL A 113 1.46 16.89 -4.76
CA VAL A 113 0.52 15.76 -4.55
C VAL A 113 0.81 15.15 -3.18
N PRO A 114 -0.21 14.79 -2.38
CA PRO A 114 0.02 14.06 -1.11
C PRO A 114 0.88 12.81 -1.32
N TYR A 115 1.69 12.45 -0.31
CA TYR A 115 2.54 11.29 -0.46
C TYR A 115 2.58 10.38 0.78
N LEU A 116 2.78 9.08 0.53
CA LEU A 116 3.18 8.08 1.52
C LEU A 116 4.70 7.87 1.44
N LYS A 117 5.37 7.81 2.59
CA LYS A 117 6.76 7.39 2.65
C LYS A 117 6.85 5.94 3.08
N ALA A 118 7.45 5.11 2.25
CA ALA A 118 7.76 3.74 2.63
C ALA A 118 8.96 3.71 3.58
N ILE A 119 8.83 2.93 4.65
CA ILE A 119 9.84 2.70 5.67
C ILE A 119 10.25 1.24 5.61
N ALA A 120 11.51 1.02 5.28
CA ALA A 120 12.10 -0.33 5.22
C ALA A 120 12.27 -0.88 6.64
N MET A 121 11.52 -1.94 7.00
CA MET A 121 11.57 -2.54 8.33
C MET A 121 12.84 -3.36 8.59
N GLY A 122 13.65 -3.59 7.56
CA GLY A 122 15.03 -4.07 7.66
C GLY A 122 16.09 -2.98 7.85
N GLY A 123 15.72 -1.70 7.72
CA GLY A 123 16.64 -0.55 7.76
C GLY A 123 16.73 0.13 9.12
N GLU A 124 17.61 1.14 9.21
CA GLU A 124 17.86 1.90 10.45
C GLU A 124 16.63 2.69 10.92
N LEU A 125 15.82 3.23 10.01
CA LEU A 125 14.62 4.00 10.34
C LEU A 125 13.59 3.21 11.14
N ALA A 126 13.53 1.89 10.93
CA ALA A 126 12.60 1.00 11.63
C ALA A 126 12.92 0.87 13.13
N THR A 127 14.14 1.18 13.54
CA THR A 127 14.60 1.08 14.94
C THR A 127 14.49 2.41 15.69
N GLN A 128 14.14 3.50 14.99
CA GLN A 128 14.04 4.83 15.58
C GLN A 128 12.71 5.04 16.29
N HIS A 129 12.70 6.00 17.24
CA HIS A 129 11.48 6.42 17.90
C HIS A 129 10.46 6.99 16.87
N PRO A 130 9.14 6.74 17.01
CA PRO A 130 8.12 7.22 16.07
C PRO A 130 8.19 8.70 15.73
N SER A 131 8.57 9.54 16.70
CA SER A 131 8.74 10.97 16.48
C SER A 131 9.85 11.30 15.47
N ALA A 132 10.88 10.47 15.33
CA ALA A 132 11.93 10.68 14.34
C ALA A 132 11.41 10.58 12.90
N LEU A 133 10.46 9.69 12.64
CA LEU A 133 9.79 9.61 11.34
C LEU A 133 9.00 10.88 11.03
N LEU A 134 8.30 11.43 12.03
CA LEU A 134 7.54 12.66 11.87
C LEU A 134 8.47 13.87 11.64
N MET A 135 9.60 13.92 12.34
CA MET A 135 10.60 14.97 12.15
C MET A 135 11.28 14.87 10.77
N ARG A 136 11.55 13.66 10.30
CA ARG A 136 12.22 13.43 9.02
C ARG A 136 11.28 13.64 7.83
N TYR A 137 9.99 13.31 7.98
CA TYR A 137 8.97 13.41 6.92
C TYR A 137 7.71 14.14 7.41
N PRO A 138 7.83 15.43 7.77
CA PRO A 138 6.69 16.19 8.29
C PRO A 138 5.56 16.35 7.27
N GLY A 139 5.88 16.38 5.97
CA GLY A 139 4.92 16.50 4.88
C GLY A 139 4.21 15.19 4.47
N ALA A 140 4.65 14.03 4.96
CA ALA A 140 4.01 12.77 4.60
C ALA A 140 2.55 12.72 5.05
N ALA A 141 1.65 12.26 4.19
CA ALA A 141 0.25 11.98 4.55
C ALA A 141 0.13 10.75 5.45
N GLY A 142 1.06 9.82 5.35
CA GLY A 142 1.17 8.60 6.15
C GLY A 142 2.45 7.85 5.85
N PHE A 143 2.65 6.74 6.54
CA PHE A 143 3.78 5.85 6.34
C PHE A 143 3.32 4.50 5.81
N LEU A 144 4.19 3.85 5.04
CA LEU A 144 4.00 2.47 4.61
C LEU A 144 5.16 1.64 5.17
N PHE A 145 4.87 0.69 6.06
CA PHE A 145 5.89 -0.21 6.63
C PHE A 145 6.01 -1.46 5.76
N ASP A 146 7.21 -1.67 5.19
CA ASP A 146 7.49 -2.78 4.27
C ASP A 146 8.65 -3.65 4.77
N SER A 147 8.58 -4.94 4.54
CA SER A 147 9.59 -5.93 4.95
C SER A 147 10.93 -5.83 4.24
N HIS A 148 11.05 -5.03 3.17
CA HIS A 148 12.31 -4.93 2.43
C HIS A 148 13.43 -4.31 3.28
N SER A 149 14.68 -4.59 2.93
CA SER A 149 15.87 -3.90 3.44
C SER A 149 16.15 -2.65 2.60
N GLU A 150 16.85 -1.67 3.17
CA GLU A 150 17.29 -0.48 2.45
C GLU A 150 18.02 -0.85 1.16
N GLY A 151 17.63 -0.23 0.03
CA GLY A 151 18.17 -0.54 -1.30
C GLY A 151 17.63 -1.81 -1.97
N GLY A 152 16.73 -2.56 -1.32
CA GLY A 152 16.09 -3.73 -1.88
C GLY A 152 14.82 -3.37 -2.68
N SER A 153 14.63 -3.98 -3.85
CA SER A 153 13.35 -3.93 -4.54
C SER A 153 12.32 -4.70 -3.71
N GLY A 154 11.20 -4.07 -3.37
CA GLY A 154 10.09 -4.71 -2.67
C GLY A 154 9.56 -5.96 -3.41
N GLY A 155 8.79 -6.80 -2.73
CA GLY A 155 8.19 -7.99 -3.32
C GLY A 155 8.96 -9.29 -3.13
N SER A 156 9.83 -9.35 -2.10
CA SER A 156 10.56 -10.58 -1.72
C SER A 156 9.66 -11.72 -1.19
N GLY A 157 8.39 -11.43 -0.87
CA GLY A 157 7.45 -12.38 -0.29
C GLY A 157 7.72 -12.76 1.17
N LYS A 158 8.74 -12.17 1.80
CA LYS A 158 9.06 -12.41 3.22
C LYS A 158 8.36 -11.38 4.09
N THR A 159 7.76 -11.83 5.20
CA THR A 159 7.24 -10.97 6.27
C THR A 159 8.37 -10.52 7.19
N PHE A 160 8.17 -9.41 7.89
CA PHE A 160 8.98 -9.01 9.04
C PHE A 160 8.23 -9.25 10.34
N ASP A 161 8.93 -9.19 11.47
CA ASP A 161 8.27 -9.23 12.78
C ASP A 161 7.45 -7.94 12.98
N TRP A 162 6.12 -8.05 12.91
CA TRP A 162 5.19 -6.93 13.02
C TRP A 162 5.27 -6.21 14.38
N LYS A 163 5.80 -6.85 15.43
CA LYS A 163 6.06 -6.20 16.72
C LYS A 163 7.11 -5.09 16.65
N ARG A 164 7.86 -5.03 15.54
CA ARG A 164 8.83 -3.98 15.26
C ARG A 164 8.20 -2.68 14.74
N ILE A 165 6.91 -2.68 14.40
CA ILE A 165 6.22 -1.45 14.01
C ILE A 165 6.22 -0.51 15.23
N PRO A 166 6.70 0.73 15.08
CA PRO A 166 6.80 1.66 16.20
C PRO A 166 5.43 1.96 16.80
N VAL A 167 5.28 1.74 18.10
CA VAL A 167 4.03 2.09 18.83
C VAL A 167 3.92 3.61 18.94
N GLY A 168 2.74 4.17 18.68
CA GLY A 168 2.49 5.61 18.82
C GLY A 168 2.84 6.44 17.58
N VAL A 169 2.90 5.82 16.40
CA VAL A 169 2.96 6.56 15.13
C VAL A 169 1.70 7.42 15.00
N GLN A 170 1.88 8.76 14.99
CA GLN A 170 0.76 9.72 15.02
C GLN A 170 0.07 9.89 13.65
N LYS A 171 0.68 9.43 12.57
CA LYS A 171 0.09 9.45 11.22
C LYS A 171 -0.50 8.09 10.86
N PRO A 172 -1.50 8.02 9.98
CA PRO A 172 -1.98 6.76 9.44
C PRO A 172 -0.83 5.94 8.86
N PHE A 173 -0.84 4.63 9.10
CA PHE A 173 0.14 3.76 8.46
C PHE A 173 -0.52 2.61 7.70
N VAL A 174 0.14 2.22 6.63
CA VAL A 174 -0.21 1.10 5.77
C VAL A 174 0.80 -0.02 6.01
N LEU A 175 0.31 -1.23 6.25
CA LEU A 175 1.14 -2.41 6.41
C LEU A 175 1.38 -3.08 5.06
N ALA A 176 2.64 -3.32 4.73
CA ALA A 176 3.10 -3.97 3.50
C ALA A 176 4.17 -5.03 3.78
N GLY A 177 4.69 -5.62 2.72
CA GLY A 177 5.82 -6.56 2.78
C GLY A 177 5.44 -7.97 3.20
N GLY A 178 5.42 -8.89 2.23
CA GLY A 178 5.11 -10.30 2.45
C GLY A 178 3.68 -10.60 2.89
N ILE A 179 2.77 -9.62 2.77
CA ILE A 179 1.35 -9.81 3.06
C ILE A 179 0.71 -10.64 1.95
N THR A 180 -0.10 -11.63 2.35
CA THR A 180 -0.79 -12.59 1.48
C THR A 180 -2.20 -12.83 2.01
N PRO A 181 -3.10 -13.47 1.25
CA PRO A 181 -4.39 -13.92 1.78
C PRO A 181 -4.28 -14.77 3.05
N ASP A 182 -3.20 -15.57 3.16
CA ASP A 182 -3.04 -16.53 4.27
C ASP A 182 -2.61 -15.87 5.60
N ASN A 183 -2.09 -14.63 5.56
CA ASN A 183 -1.55 -13.98 6.76
C ASN A 183 -2.13 -12.59 7.05
N VAL A 184 -2.90 -12.01 6.14
CA VAL A 184 -3.42 -10.63 6.30
C VAL A 184 -4.38 -10.50 7.50
N PHE A 185 -5.14 -11.53 7.79
CA PHE A 185 -6.04 -11.56 8.96
C PHE A 185 -5.25 -11.33 10.25
N GLU A 186 -4.22 -12.16 10.50
CA GLU A 186 -3.37 -12.06 11.69
C GLU A 186 -2.58 -10.75 11.72
N ALA A 187 -2.12 -10.30 10.54
CA ALA A 187 -1.40 -9.05 10.41
C ALA A 187 -2.24 -7.84 10.86
N ILE A 188 -3.52 -7.81 10.48
CA ILE A 188 -4.45 -6.74 10.88
C ILE A 188 -4.71 -6.79 12.38
N LEU A 189 -5.00 -7.98 12.95
CA LEU A 189 -5.25 -8.11 14.39
C LEU A 189 -4.04 -7.71 15.23
N ALA A 190 -2.83 -8.05 14.75
CA ALA A 190 -1.58 -7.74 15.46
C ALA A 190 -1.19 -6.27 15.43
N THR A 191 -1.54 -5.52 14.37
CA THR A 191 -0.98 -4.18 14.12
C THR A 191 -2.01 -3.07 14.05
N LEU A 192 -3.27 -3.40 13.84
CA LEU A 192 -4.38 -2.45 13.68
C LEU A 192 -4.05 -1.30 12.71
N PRO A 193 -3.62 -1.59 11.48
CA PRO A 193 -3.16 -0.58 10.54
C PRO A 193 -4.33 0.25 10.00
N TRP A 194 -4.04 1.43 9.44
CA TRP A 194 -5.03 2.19 8.66
C TRP A 194 -5.46 1.46 7.38
N GLY A 195 -4.52 0.74 6.78
CA GLY A 195 -4.74 -0.06 5.58
C GLY A 195 -3.64 -1.09 5.38
N VAL A 196 -3.87 -1.98 4.45
CA VAL A 196 -2.92 -3.02 4.02
C VAL A 196 -2.59 -2.85 2.54
N ASP A 197 -1.34 -3.11 2.18
CA ASP A 197 -0.84 -3.06 0.79
C ASP A 197 -0.27 -4.41 0.39
N VAL A 198 -0.74 -4.95 -0.71
CA VAL A 198 -0.28 -6.23 -1.24
C VAL A 198 0.07 -6.12 -2.73
N SER A 199 1.16 -6.77 -3.12
CA SER A 199 1.59 -6.86 -4.51
C SER A 199 1.76 -8.32 -4.94
N SER A 200 2.90 -8.95 -4.60
CA SER A 200 3.20 -10.34 -5.00
C SER A 200 2.28 -11.37 -4.38
N GLY A 201 1.73 -11.13 -3.19
CA GLY A 201 0.84 -12.05 -2.48
C GLY A 201 -0.47 -12.36 -3.22
N ILE A 202 -0.85 -11.53 -4.19
CA ILE A 202 -2.05 -11.71 -5.03
C ILE A 202 -1.70 -11.89 -6.51
N GLU A 203 -0.51 -12.42 -6.82
CA GLU A 203 -0.06 -12.65 -8.20
C GLU A 203 0.03 -14.14 -8.53
N SER A 204 -0.20 -14.48 -9.79
CA SER A 204 0.15 -15.77 -10.40
C SER A 204 1.56 -15.74 -10.99
N ALA A 205 2.00 -14.59 -11.48
CA ALA A 205 3.36 -14.29 -11.93
C ALA A 205 3.62 -12.78 -11.75
N PRO A 206 4.88 -12.31 -11.71
CA PRO A 206 5.19 -10.89 -11.53
C PRO A 206 4.42 -9.98 -12.49
N GLY A 207 3.59 -9.08 -11.95
CA GLY A 207 2.74 -8.17 -12.71
C GLY A 207 1.40 -8.77 -13.18
N LEU A 208 1.17 -10.07 -13.00
CA LEU A 208 -0.09 -10.73 -13.35
C LEU A 208 -0.89 -11.03 -12.10
N LYS A 209 -1.98 -10.29 -11.88
CA LYS A 209 -2.84 -10.49 -10.70
C LYS A 209 -3.70 -11.74 -10.87
N ASP A 210 -3.93 -12.42 -9.76
CA ASP A 210 -4.76 -13.60 -9.64
C ASP A 210 -6.09 -13.21 -8.98
N GLY A 211 -7.19 -13.41 -9.70
CA GLY A 211 -8.52 -12.97 -9.26
C GLY A 211 -9.00 -13.68 -8.00
N ASP A 212 -8.68 -14.96 -7.84
CA ASP A 212 -9.10 -15.74 -6.67
C ASP A 212 -8.31 -15.32 -5.44
N LYS A 213 -7.00 -15.07 -5.58
CA LYS A 213 -6.17 -14.52 -4.50
C LYS A 213 -6.61 -13.12 -4.10
N MET A 214 -6.97 -12.24 -5.06
CA MET A 214 -7.51 -10.92 -4.74
C MET A 214 -8.81 -11.03 -3.94
N ARG A 215 -9.73 -11.92 -4.34
CA ARG A 215 -11.00 -12.16 -3.63
C ARG A 215 -10.75 -12.68 -2.22
N GLN A 216 -9.95 -13.71 -2.08
CA GLN A 216 -9.58 -14.28 -0.77
C GLN A 216 -8.94 -13.22 0.14
N PHE A 217 -8.06 -12.39 -0.41
CA PHE A 217 -7.44 -11.30 0.35
C PHE A 217 -8.48 -10.32 0.92
N VAL A 218 -9.43 -9.89 0.10
CA VAL A 218 -10.52 -8.99 0.55
C VAL A 218 -11.37 -9.65 1.61
N GLU A 219 -11.73 -10.93 1.44
CA GLU A 219 -12.52 -11.70 2.40
C GLU A 219 -11.82 -11.77 3.76
N GLU A 220 -10.51 -12.06 3.78
CA GLU A 220 -9.71 -12.12 5.01
C GLU A 220 -9.57 -10.76 5.70
N VAL A 221 -9.40 -9.67 4.94
CA VAL A 221 -9.41 -8.32 5.50
C VAL A 221 -10.76 -8.00 6.15
N ARG A 222 -11.87 -8.30 5.47
CA ARG A 222 -13.22 -8.07 6.03
C ARG A 222 -13.49 -8.94 7.26
N ARG A 223 -12.99 -10.19 7.25
CA ARG A 223 -13.05 -11.08 8.40
C ARG A 223 -12.31 -10.48 9.59
N ALA A 224 -11.12 -9.92 9.38
CA ALA A 224 -10.36 -9.26 10.45
C ALA A 224 -11.09 -8.03 10.99
N ASP A 225 -11.65 -7.16 10.12
CA ASP A 225 -12.42 -5.99 10.53
C ASP A 225 -13.61 -6.37 11.46
N CYS A 226 -14.19 -7.56 11.25
CA CYS A 226 -15.26 -8.08 12.12
C CYS A 226 -14.75 -8.67 13.46
N HIS A 227 -13.45 -8.88 13.62
CA HIS A 227 -12.84 -9.47 14.82
C HIS A 227 -12.03 -8.47 15.65
N VAL A 228 -11.87 -7.24 15.20
CA VAL A 228 -11.19 -6.19 15.97
C VAL A 228 -12.11 -5.73 17.11
N GLU A 229 -11.78 -6.16 18.34
CA GLU A 229 -12.42 -5.74 19.58
C GLU A 229 -12.03 -4.31 20.01
#